data_9de914057fc7743820b8d4acf6b274a3
#
_entry.id   9de914057fc7743820b8d4acf6b274a3
#
_cell.length_a   1.000
_cell.length_b   1.000
_cell.length_c   1.000
_cell.angle_alpha   90.00
_cell.angle_beta   90.00
_cell.angle_gamma   90.00
#
_symmetry.space_group_name_H-M   'P 1'
#
loop_
_entity.id
_entity.type
_entity.pdbx_description
1 polymer ?
#
loop_
_entity_poly.entity_id
_entity_poly.type
_entity_poly.pdbx_seq_one_letter_code
_entity_poly.pdbx_strand_id
1 'polypeptide(L)'
;MKNKKLAYSTFISIVAIITVLVCIGTCVRFTAFEKYDVEGLSMYPTLHGKTKNNKTNFDRLYIATSSLAKKKITYGDIAVLKKDKDFNIVKRVVGLPGDTIELKDGNVYRNGKLLNEPYLKPGTKTYPNTPIGDTVFHVGKNEVFVLGDNRSNSSDSRDFGCFSQKQIVGKCISVVRDSKTFKPSQLPLHP
;
A
#
# COMPACT_ATOMS: atom_id res chain seq x y z
N MET A 1 11.01 18.49 -57.00
CA MET A 1 11.33 17.16 -56.44
C MET A 1 11.98 17.23 -55.02
N LYS A 2 12.88 18.20 -54.79
CA LYS A 2 13.62 18.34 -53.50
C LYS A 2 12.72 18.58 -52.30
N ASN A 3 11.66 19.41 -52.38
CA ASN A 3 10.73 19.71 -51.29
C ASN A 3 9.83 18.54 -50.88
N LYS A 4 9.45 17.64 -51.82
CA LYS A 4 8.68 16.44 -51.49
C LYS A 4 9.51 15.41 -50.72
N LYS A 5 10.80 15.26 -51.04
CA LYS A 5 11.71 14.37 -50.31
C LYS A 5 11.96 14.86 -48.87
N LEU A 6 12.09 16.18 -48.69
CA LEU A 6 12.28 16.78 -47.38
C LEU A 6 11.03 16.61 -46.49
N ALA A 7 9.82 16.86 -47.02
CA ALA A 7 8.58 16.68 -46.34
C ALA A 7 8.34 15.20 -45.92
N TYR A 8 8.71 14.25 -46.78
CA TYR A 8 8.60 12.83 -46.47
C TYR A 8 9.60 12.38 -45.38
N SER A 9 10.83 12.90 -45.43
CA SER A 9 11.83 12.64 -44.39
C SER A 9 11.41 13.18 -43.01
N THR A 10 10.89 14.41 -42.96
CA THR A 10 10.38 15.00 -41.69
C THR A 10 9.18 14.23 -41.16
N PHE A 11 8.27 13.77 -42.02
CA PHE A 11 7.13 12.97 -41.64
C PHE A 11 7.56 11.63 -40.97
N ILE A 12 8.52 10.92 -41.59
CA ILE A 12 9.08 9.68 -41.07
C ILE A 12 9.72 9.92 -39.69
N SER A 13 10.49 10.99 -39.55
CA SER A 13 11.13 11.34 -38.28
C SER A 13 10.11 11.61 -37.15
N ILE A 14 9.02 12.31 -37.46
CA ILE A 14 7.94 12.58 -36.50
C ILE A 14 7.26 11.27 -36.06
N VAL A 15 6.93 10.40 -37.01
CA VAL A 15 6.31 9.09 -36.72
C VAL A 15 7.25 8.25 -35.86
N ALA A 16 8.55 8.21 -36.16
CA ALA A 16 9.53 7.46 -35.36
C ALA A 16 9.61 8.00 -33.93
N ILE A 17 9.64 9.32 -33.75
CA ILE A 17 9.65 9.95 -32.42
C ILE A 17 8.38 9.58 -31.62
N ILE A 18 7.20 9.68 -32.22
CA ILE A 18 5.94 9.32 -31.60
C ILE A 18 5.95 7.85 -31.20
N THR A 19 6.41 6.96 -32.05
CA THR A 19 6.49 5.51 -31.73
C THR A 19 7.40 5.26 -30.54
N VAL A 20 8.58 5.89 -30.51
CA VAL A 20 9.51 5.77 -29.38
C VAL A 20 8.90 6.28 -28.09
N LEU A 21 8.22 7.45 -28.12
CA LEU A 21 7.55 8.00 -26.93
C LEU A 21 6.42 7.09 -26.42
N VAL A 22 5.64 6.49 -27.31
CA VAL A 22 4.60 5.52 -26.97
C VAL A 22 5.22 4.26 -26.36
N CYS A 23 6.30 3.73 -26.94
CA CYS A 23 7.01 2.57 -26.39
C CYS A 23 7.59 2.85 -25.01
N ILE A 24 8.21 4.02 -24.80
CA ILE A 24 8.72 4.43 -23.50
C ILE A 24 7.57 4.56 -22.49
N GLY A 25 6.48 5.22 -22.85
CA GLY A 25 5.31 5.41 -22.00
C GLY A 25 4.67 4.08 -21.59
N THR A 26 4.54 3.14 -22.52
CA THR A 26 4.01 1.79 -22.23
C THR A 26 4.98 0.99 -21.35
N CYS A 27 6.28 1.04 -21.62
CA CYS A 27 7.30 0.35 -20.82
C CYS A 27 7.29 0.86 -19.36
N VAL A 28 7.29 2.18 -19.16
CA VAL A 28 7.20 2.79 -17.83
C VAL A 28 5.91 2.39 -17.11
N ARG A 29 4.80 2.31 -17.81
CA ARG A 29 3.50 1.89 -17.24
C ARG A 29 3.52 0.43 -16.81
N PHE A 30 4.12 -0.46 -17.59
CA PHE A 30 4.21 -1.89 -17.25
C PHE A 30 5.16 -2.18 -16.08
N THR A 31 6.22 -1.39 -15.92
CA THR A 31 7.22 -1.59 -14.85
C THR A 31 6.90 -0.87 -13.55
N ALA A 32 5.92 0.05 -13.54
CA ALA A 32 5.63 0.89 -12.38
C ALA A 32 4.42 0.43 -11.56
N PHE A 33 3.66 -0.56 -12.04
CA PHE A 33 2.44 -1.00 -11.39
C PHE A 33 2.34 -2.53 -11.35
N GLU A 34 1.95 -3.05 -10.20
CA GLU A 34 1.69 -4.48 -10.00
C GLU A 34 0.29 -4.70 -9.43
N LYS A 35 -0.21 -5.92 -9.62
CA LYS A 35 -1.52 -6.35 -9.12
C LYS A 35 -1.31 -7.39 -8.02
N TYR A 36 -2.05 -7.22 -6.92
CA TYR A 36 -2.06 -8.16 -5.80
C TYR A 36 -3.49 -8.50 -5.43
N ASP A 37 -3.80 -9.77 -5.38
CA ASP A 37 -5.04 -10.26 -4.78
C ASP A 37 -4.88 -10.25 -3.27
N VAL A 38 -5.87 -9.69 -2.57
CA VAL A 38 -5.86 -9.65 -1.11
C VAL A 38 -6.16 -11.04 -0.57
N GLU A 39 -5.34 -11.50 0.37
CA GLU A 39 -5.53 -12.76 1.08
C GLU A 39 -5.68 -12.52 2.58
N GLY A 40 -6.53 -13.32 3.23
CA GLY A 40 -6.80 -13.23 4.66
C GLY A 40 -7.66 -12.03 5.05
N LEU A 41 -7.84 -11.85 6.35
CA LEU A 41 -8.76 -10.87 6.93
C LEU A 41 -8.08 -9.73 7.69
N SER A 42 -6.76 -9.61 7.63
CA SER A 42 -6.01 -8.66 8.46
C SER A 42 -6.32 -7.18 8.18
N MET A 43 -6.87 -6.87 7.00
CA MET A 43 -7.25 -5.52 6.59
C MET A 43 -8.77 -5.30 6.57
N TYR A 44 -9.56 -6.26 7.05
CA TYR A 44 -11.02 -6.11 7.17
C TYR A 44 -11.38 -5.06 8.23
N PRO A 45 -12.36 -4.20 8.02
CA PRO A 45 -13.32 -4.16 6.91
C PRO A 45 -12.83 -3.41 5.67
N THR A 46 -11.70 -2.73 5.73
CA THR A 46 -11.20 -1.90 4.62
C THR A 46 -10.99 -2.71 3.35
N LEU A 47 -10.34 -3.87 3.48
CA LEU A 47 -10.12 -4.80 2.38
C LEU A 47 -10.73 -6.16 2.67
N HIS A 48 -11.33 -6.74 1.63
CA HIS A 48 -11.86 -8.09 1.65
C HIS A 48 -10.85 -9.04 1.01
N GLY A 49 -10.33 -9.97 1.80
CA GLY A 49 -9.37 -10.94 1.31
C GLY A 49 -9.98 -12.30 0.99
N LYS A 50 -9.29 -13.07 0.16
CA LYS A 50 -9.59 -14.50 -0.04
C LYS A 50 -9.50 -15.23 1.29
N THR A 51 -10.46 -16.11 1.52
CA THR A 51 -10.48 -17.04 2.65
C THR A 51 -10.81 -18.44 2.17
N LYS A 52 -10.70 -19.45 3.05
CA LYS A 52 -11.10 -20.82 2.70
C LYS A 52 -12.56 -20.89 2.22
N ASN A 53 -13.43 -20.04 2.79
CA ASN A 53 -14.87 -20.02 2.51
C ASN A 53 -15.29 -18.98 1.47
N ASN A 54 -14.39 -18.07 1.08
CA ASN A 54 -14.66 -17.05 0.07
C ASN A 54 -13.46 -16.90 -0.86
N LYS A 55 -13.53 -17.55 -2.01
CA LYS A 55 -12.47 -17.54 -3.04
C LYS A 55 -12.78 -16.62 -4.22
N THR A 56 -13.98 -16.09 -4.30
CA THR A 56 -14.47 -15.36 -5.48
C THR A 56 -14.69 -13.88 -5.22
N ASN A 57 -15.14 -13.51 -4.02
CA ASN A 57 -15.43 -12.12 -3.66
C ASN A 57 -14.30 -11.55 -2.79
N PHE A 58 -13.26 -11.05 -3.43
CA PHE A 58 -12.07 -10.48 -2.78
C PHE A 58 -11.59 -9.23 -3.52
N ASP A 59 -10.84 -8.41 -2.83
CA ASP A 59 -10.27 -7.20 -3.41
C ASP A 59 -8.98 -7.48 -4.16
N ARG A 60 -8.79 -6.76 -5.26
CA ARG A 60 -7.53 -6.70 -6.00
C ARG A 60 -6.92 -5.33 -5.85
N LEU A 61 -5.70 -5.28 -5.39
CA LEU A 61 -4.91 -4.07 -5.25
C LEU A 61 -4.12 -3.80 -6.54
N TYR A 62 -4.08 -2.55 -6.93
CA TYR A 62 -3.11 -2.02 -7.87
C TYR A 62 -2.13 -1.18 -7.08
N ILE A 63 -0.87 -1.54 -7.11
CA ILE A 63 0.18 -0.87 -6.37
C ILE A 63 1.16 -0.17 -7.29
N ALA A 64 1.65 0.98 -6.87
CA ALA A 64 2.75 1.67 -7.52
C ALA A 64 4.08 1.19 -6.90
N THR A 65 4.95 0.60 -7.72
CA THR A 65 6.21 -0.03 -7.31
C THR A 65 7.44 0.82 -7.58
N SER A 66 7.28 1.97 -8.25
CA SER A 66 8.38 2.88 -8.55
C SER A 66 9.07 3.40 -7.27
N SER A 67 10.38 3.64 -7.36
CA SER A 67 11.15 4.19 -6.24
C SER A 67 10.59 5.51 -5.71
N LEU A 68 10.02 6.33 -6.61
CA LEU A 68 9.37 7.57 -6.22
C LEU A 68 8.09 7.35 -5.41
N ALA A 69 7.26 6.38 -5.80
CA ALA A 69 6.04 6.03 -5.07
C ALA A 69 6.37 5.49 -3.67
N LYS A 70 7.41 4.63 -3.56
CA LYS A 70 7.88 4.10 -2.27
C LYS A 70 8.41 5.19 -1.34
N LYS A 71 9.12 6.19 -1.87
CA LYS A 71 9.61 7.35 -1.10
C LYS A 71 8.50 8.31 -0.66
N LYS A 72 7.35 8.30 -1.33
CA LYS A 72 6.18 9.12 -1.03
C LYS A 72 5.13 8.41 -0.16
N ILE A 73 5.56 7.42 0.63
CA ILE A 73 4.68 6.80 1.62
C ILE A 73 4.31 7.85 2.68
N THR A 74 3.03 7.91 3.01
CA THR A 74 2.45 8.82 3.99
C THR A 74 1.55 8.08 4.98
N TYR A 75 1.15 8.77 6.04
CA TYR A 75 0.20 8.21 7.02
C TYR A 75 -1.12 7.79 6.37
N GLY A 76 -1.62 6.65 6.78
CA GLY A 76 -2.87 6.09 6.27
C GLY A 76 -2.74 5.32 4.95
N ASP A 77 -1.59 5.38 4.27
CA ASP A 77 -1.38 4.62 3.05
C ASP A 77 -1.47 3.11 3.32
N ILE A 78 -2.09 2.40 2.39
CA ILE A 78 -2.05 0.94 2.35
C ILE A 78 -0.83 0.53 1.53
N ALA A 79 0.07 -0.24 2.15
CA ALA A 79 1.30 -0.70 1.53
C ALA A 79 1.35 -2.23 1.47
N VAL A 80 1.97 -2.73 0.40
CA VAL A 80 2.42 -4.11 0.31
C VAL A 80 3.87 -4.15 0.78
N LEU A 81 4.16 -4.99 1.77
CA LEU A 81 5.48 -5.12 2.37
C LEU A 81 5.96 -6.57 2.25
N LYS A 82 7.24 -6.73 1.97
CA LYS A 82 7.90 -8.01 1.97
C LYS A 82 8.22 -8.41 3.41
N LYS A 83 7.57 -9.45 3.92
CA LYS A 83 7.85 -9.98 5.25
C LYS A 83 9.08 -10.90 5.23
N ASP A 84 9.12 -11.82 4.25
CA ASP A 84 10.24 -12.73 3.99
C ASP A 84 10.42 -12.94 2.48
N LYS A 85 11.21 -13.96 2.07
CA LYS A 85 11.52 -14.18 0.64
C LYS A 85 10.27 -14.41 -0.22
N ASP A 86 9.28 -15.13 0.32
CA ASP A 86 8.14 -15.63 -0.45
C ASP A 86 6.79 -15.09 0.02
N PHE A 87 6.79 -14.25 1.05
CA PHE A 87 5.56 -13.78 1.68
C PHE A 87 5.48 -12.26 1.79
N ASN A 88 4.47 -11.70 1.13
CA ASN A 88 4.10 -10.29 1.23
C ASN A 88 2.89 -10.11 2.14
N ILE A 89 2.88 -9.01 2.89
CA ILE A 89 1.75 -8.60 3.72
C ILE A 89 1.19 -7.27 3.21
N VAL A 90 -0.10 -7.08 3.41
CA VAL A 90 -0.78 -5.82 3.14
C VAL A 90 -1.16 -5.18 4.47
N LYS A 91 -0.71 -3.96 4.75
CA LYS A 91 -0.94 -3.24 6.01
C LYS A 91 -1.10 -1.75 5.78
N ARG A 92 -1.63 -1.06 6.77
CA ARG A 92 -1.73 0.40 6.79
C ARG A 92 -0.53 1.01 7.49
N VAL A 93 0.02 2.06 6.91
CA VAL A 93 1.11 2.85 7.49
C VAL A 93 0.56 3.77 8.56
N VAL A 94 1.02 3.56 9.80
CA VAL A 94 0.58 4.30 10.98
C VAL A 94 1.70 5.19 11.51
N GLY A 95 2.96 4.75 11.40
CA GLY A 95 4.14 5.51 11.79
C GLY A 95 5.14 5.67 10.64
N LEU A 96 5.78 6.83 10.58
CA LEU A 96 6.84 7.22 9.64
C LEU A 96 8.17 7.43 10.38
N PRO A 97 9.30 7.55 9.65
CA PRO A 97 10.61 7.77 10.26
C PRO A 97 10.62 8.89 11.32
N GLY A 98 11.11 8.56 12.51
CA GLY A 98 11.20 9.47 13.64
C GLY A 98 9.99 9.50 14.56
N ASP A 99 8.91 8.79 14.22
CA ASP A 99 7.75 8.71 15.11
C ASP A 99 7.99 7.78 16.29
N THR A 100 7.29 8.07 17.37
CA THR A 100 7.06 7.14 18.49
C THR A 100 5.61 6.72 18.48
N ILE A 101 5.36 5.42 18.40
CA ILE A 101 4.03 4.81 18.46
C ILE A 101 3.86 4.16 19.81
N GLU A 102 2.77 4.50 20.51
CA GLU A 102 2.43 3.93 21.81
C GLU A 102 1.05 3.27 21.74
N LEU A 103 0.96 2.04 22.26
CA LEU A 103 -0.29 1.32 22.45
C LEU A 103 -0.70 1.44 23.91
N LYS A 104 -1.76 2.20 24.18
CA LYS A 104 -2.21 2.49 25.52
C LYS A 104 -3.73 2.53 25.61
N ASP A 105 -4.30 1.87 26.63
CA ASP A 105 -5.73 1.81 26.92
C ASP A 105 -6.59 1.37 25.72
N GLY A 106 -6.03 0.49 24.87
CA GLY A 106 -6.68 0.00 23.66
C GLY A 106 -6.70 1.00 22.52
N ASN A 107 -5.89 2.05 22.57
CA ASN A 107 -5.77 3.09 21.55
C ASN A 107 -4.33 3.18 21.03
N VAL A 108 -4.17 3.81 19.88
CA VAL A 108 -2.86 4.09 19.30
C VAL A 108 -2.56 5.57 19.45
N TYR A 109 -1.40 5.88 20.01
CA TYR A 109 -0.87 7.24 20.08
C TYR A 109 0.35 7.34 19.17
N ARG A 110 0.51 8.49 18.50
CA ARG A 110 1.69 8.82 17.72
C ARG A 110 2.24 10.15 18.22
N ASN A 111 3.49 10.14 18.68
CA ASN A 111 4.17 11.30 19.26
C ASN A 111 3.35 11.92 20.41
N GLY A 112 2.80 11.07 21.27
CA GLY A 112 1.96 11.43 22.41
C GLY A 112 0.54 11.89 22.07
N LYS A 113 0.12 11.89 20.79
CA LYS A 113 -1.24 12.30 20.36
C LYS A 113 -2.06 11.09 19.96
N LEU A 114 -3.27 11.00 20.50
CA LEU A 114 -4.25 9.97 20.12
C LEU A 114 -4.53 10.05 18.61
N LEU A 115 -4.45 8.91 17.93
CA LEU A 115 -4.79 8.81 16.51
C LEU A 115 -6.31 8.78 16.31
N ASN A 116 -6.77 9.53 15.33
CA ASN A 116 -8.11 9.37 14.78
C ASN A 116 -8.05 8.32 13.66
N GLU A 117 -8.74 7.21 13.86
CA GLU A 117 -8.70 6.05 12.96
C GLU A 117 -10.10 5.70 12.42
N PRO A 118 -10.70 6.56 11.59
CA PRO A 118 -12.09 6.40 11.12
C PRO A 118 -12.30 5.18 10.21
N TYR A 119 -11.22 4.55 9.75
CA TYR A 119 -11.23 3.33 8.96
C TYR A 119 -11.45 2.06 9.79
N LEU A 120 -11.38 2.16 11.10
CA LEU A 120 -11.67 1.04 12.00
C LEU A 120 -13.17 0.94 12.29
N LYS A 121 -13.62 -0.25 12.63
CA LYS A 121 -14.97 -0.42 13.18
C LYS A 121 -15.09 0.34 14.50
N PRO A 122 -16.25 0.96 14.78
CA PRO A 122 -16.48 1.59 16.07
C PRO A 122 -16.19 0.64 17.23
N GLY A 123 -15.51 1.13 18.25
CA GLY A 123 -15.15 0.33 19.44
C GLY A 123 -13.96 -0.61 19.27
N THR A 124 -13.30 -0.62 18.09
CA THR A 124 -12.06 -1.40 17.89
C THR A 124 -10.99 -0.96 18.89
N LYS A 125 -10.40 -1.93 19.57
CA LYS A 125 -9.26 -1.73 20.47
C LYS A 125 -7.98 -2.28 19.87
N THR A 126 -6.86 -1.65 20.18
CA THR A 126 -5.52 -2.05 19.75
C THR A 126 -4.65 -2.35 20.94
N TYR A 127 -4.26 -3.60 21.09
CA TYR A 127 -3.36 -4.09 22.13
C TYR A 127 -2.13 -4.73 21.49
N PRO A 128 -1.02 -4.91 22.24
CA PRO A 128 0.05 -5.82 21.83
C PRO A 128 -0.52 -7.19 21.48
N ASN A 129 0.08 -7.88 20.51
CA ASN A 129 -0.42 -9.21 20.12
C ASN A 129 -0.01 -10.31 21.09
N THR A 130 0.94 -10.03 21.99
CA THR A 130 1.33 -10.92 23.07
C THR A 130 1.24 -10.19 24.42
N PRO A 131 1.00 -10.90 25.55
CA PRO A 131 0.90 -10.28 26.88
C PRO A 131 2.18 -9.56 27.34
N ILE A 132 3.33 -9.94 26.81
CA ILE A 132 4.65 -9.36 27.08
C ILE A 132 5.19 -8.54 25.89
N GLY A 133 4.32 -8.23 24.92
CA GLY A 133 4.69 -7.46 23.75
C GLY A 133 4.99 -5.99 24.08
N ASP A 134 5.83 -5.37 23.27
CA ASP A 134 6.13 -3.96 23.40
C ASP A 134 4.87 -3.11 23.23
N THR A 135 4.76 -2.08 24.03
CA THR A 135 3.69 -1.06 23.96
C THR A 135 4.18 0.25 23.34
N VAL A 136 5.50 0.43 23.25
CA VAL A 136 6.14 1.63 22.67
C VAL A 136 7.12 1.21 21.59
N PHE A 137 6.97 1.82 20.41
CA PHE A 137 7.80 1.55 19.23
C PHE A 137 8.40 2.85 18.72
N HIS A 138 9.72 2.87 18.54
CA HIS A 138 10.43 4.00 17.92
C HIS A 138 10.72 3.66 16.46
N VAL A 139 10.15 4.45 15.54
CA VAL A 139 10.31 4.24 14.09
C VAL A 139 11.64 4.83 13.63
N GLY A 140 12.54 3.97 13.21
CA GLY A 140 13.87 4.37 12.76
C GLY A 140 13.87 5.20 11.47
N LYS A 141 15.02 5.80 11.14
CA LYS A 141 15.19 6.72 9.99
C LYS A 141 14.70 6.17 8.63
N ASN A 142 14.76 4.86 8.43
CA ASN A 142 14.41 4.20 7.17
C ASN A 142 13.35 3.13 7.40
N GLU A 143 12.47 3.35 8.37
CA GLU A 143 11.46 2.38 8.77
C GLU A 143 10.06 2.97 8.68
N VAL A 144 9.08 2.08 8.76
CA VAL A 144 7.66 2.40 8.89
C VAL A 144 7.04 1.47 9.93
N PHE A 145 6.08 1.98 10.68
CA PHE A 145 5.24 1.17 11.56
C PHE A 145 3.90 0.96 10.90
N VAL A 146 3.48 -0.30 10.79
CA VAL A 146 2.27 -0.66 10.06
C VAL A 146 1.33 -1.52 10.91
N LEU A 147 0.04 -1.31 10.75
CA LEU A 147 -1.00 -2.09 11.42
C LEU A 147 -2.02 -2.63 10.40
N GLY A 148 -2.57 -3.79 10.72
CA GLY A 148 -3.79 -4.26 10.05
C GLY A 148 -5.01 -3.53 10.59
N ASP A 149 -5.99 -3.28 9.75
CA ASP A 149 -7.25 -2.65 10.17
C ASP A 149 -8.10 -3.61 11.01
N ASN A 150 -7.93 -4.92 10.84
CA ASN A 150 -8.49 -5.93 11.73
C ASN A 150 -7.56 -6.18 12.92
N ARG A 151 -7.55 -5.27 13.88
CA ARG A 151 -6.63 -5.23 15.02
C ARG A 151 -6.51 -6.53 15.80
N SER A 152 -7.62 -7.24 15.97
CA SER A 152 -7.67 -8.52 16.69
C SER A 152 -7.24 -9.73 15.85
N ASN A 153 -7.12 -9.56 14.53
CA ASN A 153 -6.76 -10.64 13.61
C ASN A 153 -5.74 -10.16 12.57
N SER A 154 -4.62 -9.62 13.03
CA SER A 154 -3.54 -9.15 12.18
C SER A 154 -2.19 -9.39 12.82
N SER A 155 -1.30 -10.06 12.08
CA SER A 155 0.13 -10.03 12.37
C SER A 155 0.77 -8.88 11.62
N ASP A 156 1.35 -7.93 12.37
CA ASP A 156 1.86 -6.66 11.86
C ASP A 156 3.05 -6.14 12.70
N SER A 157 3.27 -4.84 12.77
CA SER A 157 4.39 -4.27 13.52
C SER A 157 4.34 -4.55 15.03
N ARG A 158 3.21 -4.97 15.56
CA ARG A 158 3.10 -5.40 16.98
C ARG A 158 3.81 -6.74 17.21
N ASP A 159 3.96 -7.56 16.16
CA ASP A 159 4.67 -8.86 16.22
C ASP A 159 6.11 -8.75 15.73
N PHE A 160 6.33 -7.94 14.68
CA PHE A 160 7.59 -7.95 13.92
C PHE A 160 8.45 -6.71 14.14
N GLY A 161 7.96 -5.71 14.90
CA GLY A 161 8.57 -4.40 14.98
C GLY A 161 8.39 -3.58 13.69
N CYS A 162 9.18 -2.51 13.57
CA CYS A 162 9.16 -1.64 12.40
C CYS A 162 9.71 -2.36 11.16
N PHE A 163 9.12 -2.06 10.00
CA PHE A 163 9.57 -2.57 8.71
C PHE A 163 10.50 -1.57 8.04
N SER A 164 11.61 -2.04 7.48
CA SER A 164 12.48 -1.19 6.67
C SER A 164 11.74 -0.69 5.41
N GLN A 165 11.95 0.55 5.02
CA GLN A 165 11.43 1.09 3.76
C GLN A 165 11.87 0.29 2.53
N LYS A 166 12.98 -0.44 2.60
CA LYS A 166 13.42 -1.37 1.54
C LYS A 166 12.49 -2.57 1.38
N GLN A 167 11.74 -2.92 2.42
CA GLN A 167 10.75 -4.00 2.38
C GLN A 167 9.43 -3.57 1.75
N ILE A 168 9.22 -2.27 1.50
CA ILE A 168 8.03 -1.79 0.80
C ILE A 168 8.12 -2.22 -0.66
N VAL A 169 7.23 -3.12 -1.07
CA VAL A 169 7.05 -3.54 -2.46
C VAL A 169 6.37 -2.44 -3.25
N GLY A 170 5.30 -1.85 -2.70
CA GLY A 170 4.60 -0.75 -3.34
C GLY A 170 3.50 -0.15 -2.46
N LYS A 171 3.03 1.01 -2.90
CA LYS A 171 1.91 1.75 -2.32
C LYS A 171 0.63 1.43 -3.10
N CYS A 172 -0.44 1.10 -2.41
CA CYS A 172 -1.75 0.91 -3.03
C CYS A 172 -2.28 2.24 -3.58
N ILE A 173 -2.66 2.24 -4.85
CA ILE A 173 -3.22 3.40 -5.55
C ILE A 173 -4.67 3.22 -5.94
N SER A 174 -5.12 1.98 -6.10
CA SER A 174 -6.53 1.66 -6.30
C SER A 174 -6.85 0.23 -5.87
N VAL A 175 -8.12 0.01 -5.57
CA VAL A 175 -8.69 -1.27 -5.18
C VAL A 175 -9.84 -1.58 -6.10
N VAL A 176 -9.90 -2.80 -6.61
CA VAL A 176 -11.02 -3.30 -7.40
C VAL A 176 -11.80 -4.32 -6.57
N ARG A 177 -13.08 -4.05 -6.35
CA ARG A 177 -14.06 -4.89 -5.68
C ARG A 177 -15.31 -4.99 -6.55
N ASP A 178 -15.80 -6.19 -6.84
CA ASP A 178 -17.00 -6.43 -7.63
C ASP A 178 -17.01 -5.63 -8.95
N SER A 179 -15.88 -5.64 -9.67
CA SER A 179 -15.65 -4.88 -10.91
C SER A 179 -15.67 -3.34 -10.78
N LYS A 180 -15.82 -2.80 -9.55
CA LYS A 180 -15.70 -1.35 -9.28
C LYS A 180 -14.31 -0.99 -8.79
N THR A 181 -13.82 0.17 -9.18
CA THR A 181 -12.50 0.68 -8.79
C THR A 181 -12.64 1.81 -7.76
N PHE A 182 -11.90 1.69 -6.66
CA PHE A 182 -11.90 2.66 -5.56
C PHE A 182 -10.48 3.17 -5.31
N LYS A 183 -10.36 4.44 -4.89
CA LYS A 183 -9.12 4.93 -4.30
C LYS A 183 -9.04 4.44 -2.85
N PRO A 184 -7.83 4.17 -2.31
CA PRO A 184 -7.68 3.76 -0.91
C PRO A 184 -8.31 4.72 0.10
N SER A 185 -8.32 6.03 -0.21
CA SER A 185 -8.96 7.06 0.62
C SER A 185 -10.49 6.99 0.67
N GLN A 186 -11.11 6.23 -0.23
CA GLN A 186 -12.56 6.01 -0.28
C GLN A 186 -12.98 4.78 0.54
N LEU A 187 -12.02 4.03 1.09
CA LEU A 187 -12.24 2.88 1.94
C LEU A 187 -12.12 3.27 3.42
N PRO A 188 -12.84 2.65 4.34
CA PRO A 188 -13.84 1.60 4.12
C PRO A 188 -15.13 2.16 3.49
N LEU A 189 -15.69 1.38 2.58
CA LEU A 189 -17.06 1.58 2.14
C LEU A 189 -17.93 0.90 3.20
N HIS A 190 -18.34 1.63 4.22
CA HIS A 190 -19.35 1.13 5.15
C HIS A 190 -20.64 0.89 4.40
N PRO A 191 -21.28 -0.28 4.55
CA PRO A 191 -22.64 -0.46 4.10
C PRO A 191 -23.60 0.44 4.86
#